data_4897dbc67787ad9b2c318dc8bd50d43b
#
_entry.id   4897dbc67787ad9b2c318dc8bd50d43b
#
_cell.length_a   1.000
_cell.length_b   1.000
_cell.length_c   1.000
_cell.angle_alpha   90.00
_cell.angle_beta   90.00
_cell.angle_gamma   90.00
#
_symmetry.space_group_name_H-M   'P 1'
#
loop_
_entity.id
_entity.type
_entity.pdbx_description
1 polymer ?
#
loop_
_entity_poly.entity_id
_entity_poly.type
_entity_poly.pdbx_seq_one_letter_code
_entity_poly.pdbx_strand_id
1 'polypeptide(L)'
;MDLTENKVCLACGYDELTPVLDLNDQPLANSYKKSKDEPEASYPLNINRCNVCCHVQLSHTVNPDLIYKNYLYVSGTTKTYVDYMDWYADFVCERFNMFPQSVLDIGCNDGSQLDKFKARGLETYGVDPAINLWELSSKNHQVHCGYFDKHFSQSVDIITCQNAFAHNPRPLEFLLNCKKNLEIDGLIFIQTSQSDMILNNEFDTIYHEHISFYNIKSMMLLCNRAGLNLIDVVKTPIHGTSYIFIISADKSAPANIKNLIDMETAAGLYDTKTYIDYSQNCIDMVEKFKEKVEYWRNQGYKVVGYGAAAKANTFLNFSKVPFDMIIDDNPMKQGLFTPGSSVGIVGSDVLN
;
A
#
# COMPACT_ATOMS: atom_id res chain seq x y z
N MET A 1 8.34 -19.62 -9.01
CA MET A 1 7.06 -19.95 -8.34
C MET A 1 6.24 -18.68 -8.31
N ASP A 2 5.00 -18.75 -8.76
CA ASP A 2 4.14 -17.56 -8.86
C ASP A 2 3.45 -17.22 -7.54
N LEU A 3 3.48 -18.13 -6.57
CA LEU A 3 2.84 -17.99 -5.27
C LEU A 3 3.73 -18.56 -4.14
N THR A 4 3.83 -17.84 -3.03
CA THR A 4 4.57 -18.24 -1.82
C THR A 4 3.68 -18.08 -0.59
N GLU A 5 3.59 -19.11 0.24
CA GLU A 5 2.88 -19.05 1.52
C GLU A 5 3.72 -18.32 2.59
N ASN A 6 3.12 -17.36 3.29
CA ASN A 6 3.76 -16.61 4.38
C ASN A 6 3.54 -17.34 5.72
N LYS A 7 4.44 -18.27 6.05
CA LYS A 7 4.34 -19.13 7.24
C LYS A 7 4.77 -18.46 8.54
N VAL A 8 5.44 -17.33 8.47
CA VAL A 8 5.94 -16.56 9.61
C VAL A 8 5.51 -15.10 9.49
N CYS A 9 5.44 -14.41 10.61
CA CYS A 9 5.16 -12.98 10.65
C CYS A 9 6.28 -12.20 9.96
N LEU A 10 5.95 -11.43 8.93
CA LEU A 10 6.90 -10.62 8.15
C LEU A 10 7.54 -9.52 9.02
N ALA A 11 6.85 -9.04 10.05
CA ALA A 11 7.38 -8.03 10.96
C ALA A 11 8.27 -8.63 12.05
N CYS A 12 7.76 -9.50 12.92
CA CYS A 12 8.52 -9.98 14.09
C CYS A 12 9.22 -11.35 13.88
N GLY A 13 8.85 -12.11 12.85
CA GLY A 13 9.47 -13.39 12.50
C GLY A 13 8.91 -14.62 13.24
N TYR A 14 7.90 -14.46 14.09
CA TYR A 14 7.23 -15.57 14.76
C TYR A 14 6.25 -16.28 13.84
N ASP A 15 6.00 -17.57 14.09
CA ASP A 15 5.13 -18.45 13.30
C ASP A 15 3.69 -18.56 13.84
N GLU A 16 3.38 -17.86 14.93
CA GLU A 16 2.04 -17.82 15.51
C GLU A 16 1.11 -16.88 14.75
N LEU A 17 0.54 -17.36 13.65
CA LEU A 17 -0.39 -16.64 12.79
C LEU A 17 -1.81 -17.20 12.94
N THR A 18 -2.79 -16.31 13.09
CA THR A 18 -4.22 -16.65 13.13
C THR A 18 -4.94 -16.04 11.93
N PRO A 19 -5.71 -16.82 11.12
CA PRO A 19 -6.55 -16.30 10.07
C PRO A 19 -7.56 -15.27 10.60
N VAL A 20 -7.76 -14.19 9.85
CA VAL A 20 -8.69 -13.10 10.20
C VAL A 20 -9.85 -13.01 9.22
N LEU A 21 -9.57 -12.88 7.93
CA LEU A 21 -10.59 -12.74 6.90
C LEU A 21 -10.13 -13.44 5.63
N ASP A 22 -11.02 -14.23 5.04
CA ASP A 22 -10.83 -14.90 3.75
C ASP A 22 -11.72 -14.22 2.70
N LEU A 23 -11.10 -13.60 1.70
CA LEU A 23 -11.78 -12.97 0.58
C LEU A 23 -11.87 -13.89 -0.65
N ASN A 24 -11.61 -15.19 -0.48
CA ASN A 24 -11.53 -16.23 -1.49
C ASN A 24 -10.38 -16.00 -2.51
N ASP A 25 -10.30 -16.86 -3.49
CA ASP A 25 -9.37 -16.67 -4.60
C ASP A 25 -9.85 -15.52 -5.50
N GLN A 26 -8.95 -14.58 -5.76
CA GLN A 26 -9.21 -13.41 -6.61
C GLN A 26 -8.11 -13.21 -7.65
N PRO A 27 -8.42 -12.63 -8.81
CA PRO A 27 -7.40 -12.19 -9.75
C PRO A 27 -6.66 -10.96 -9.20
N LEU A 28 -5.53 -10.62 -9.83
CA LEU A 28 -4.79 -9.40 -9.48
C LEU A 28 -5.67 -8.18 -9.74
N ALA A 29 -5.77 -7.30 -8.74
CA ALA A 29 -6.74 -6.21 -8.73
C ALA A 29 -6.56 -5.16 -9.85
N ASN A 30 -5.35 -5.06 -10.43
CA ASN A 30 -5.04 -4.14 -11.52
C ASN A 30 -4.88 -4.85 -12.88
N SER A 31 -5.21 -6.16 -12.99
CA SER A 31 -5.16 -6.92 -14.24
C SER A 31 -6.45 -6.77 -15.06
N TYR A 32 -6.71 -5.55 -15.56
CA TYR A 32 -7.89 -5.28 -16.40
C TYR A 32 -7.86 -6.08 -17.69
N LYS A 33 -9.02 -6.61 -18.10
CA LYS A 33 -9.18 -7.48 -19.29
C LYS A 33 -9.58 -6.69 -20.52
N LYS A 34 -9.10 -7.11 -21.68
CA LYS A 34 -9.49 -6.53 -22.98
C LYS A 34 -10.83 -7.06 -23.48
N SER A 35 -11.22 -8.25 -23.04
CA SER A 35 -12.53 -8.83 -23.33
C SER A 35 -13.11 -9.51 -22.10
N LYS A 36 -14.44 -9.65 -22.07
CA LYS A 36 -15.16 -10.24 -20.94
C LYS A 36 -14.70 -11.68 -20.64
N ASP A 37 -14.41 -12.45 -21.67
CA ASP A 37 -14.08 -13.87 -21.59
C ASP A 37 -12.56 -14.13 -21.62
N GLU A 38 -11.74 -13.09 -21.48
CA GLU A 38 -10.29 -13.24 -21.41
C GLU A 38 -9.92 -14.07 -20.17
N PRO A 39 -9.11 -15.15 -20.33
CA PRO A 39 -8.71 -15.97 -19.20
C PRO A 39 -7.80 -15.20 -18.25
N GLU A 40 -7.97 -15.44 -16.96
CA GLU A 40 -7.18 -14.80 -15.90
C GLU A 40 -6.81 -15.80 -14.81
N ALA A 41 -5.66 -15.60 -14.17
CA ALA A 41 -5.24 -16.36 -13.01
C ALA A 41 -5.84 -15.76 -11.74
N SER A 42 -6.23 -16.62 -10.79
CA SER A 42 -6.67 -16.21 -9.46
C SER A 42 -5.75 -16.79 -8.39
N TYR A 43 -5.61 -16.08 -7.29
CA TYR A 43 -4.74 -16.43 -6.17
C TYR A 43 -5.48 -16.25 -4.85
N PRO A 44 -5.14 -17.02 -3.79
CA PRO A 44 -5.72 -16.85 -2.47
C PRO A 44 -5.55 -15.41 -1.96
N LEU A 45 -6.64 -14.80 -1.48
CA LEU A 45 -6.65 -13.45 -0.92
C LEU A 45 -7.22 -13.48 0.48
N ASN A 46 -6.39 -13.79 1.46
CA ASN A 46 -6.75 -13.85 2.86
C ASN A 46 -5.66 -13.26 3.74
N ILE A 47 -6.06 -12.72 4.87
CA ILE A 47 -5.15 -12.10 5.84
C ILE A 47 -5.05 -12.88 7.12
N ASN A 48 -3.83 -12.89 7.67
CA ASN A 48 -3.50 -13.44 8.97
C ASN A 48 -3.05 -12.34 9.91
N ARG A 49 -3.34 -12.49 11.21
CA ARG A 49 -2.82 -11.68 12.31
C ARG A 49 -1.73 -12.46 13.05
N CYS A 50 -0.62 -11.82 13.35
CA CYS A 50 0.39 -12.35 14.26
C CYS A 50 -0.09 -12.25 15.72
N ASN A 51 -0.04 -13.37 16.49
CA ASN A 51 -0.45 -13.38 17.88
C ASN A 51 0.53 -12.65 18.82
N VAL A 52 1.76 -12.40 18.38
CA VAL A 52 2.80 -11.73 19.17
C VAL A 52 2.80 -10.22 18.99
N CYS A 53 2.84 -9.73 17.74
CA CYS A 53 2.95 -8.30 17.46
C CYS A 53 1.71 -7.66 16.83
N CYS A 54 0.66 -8.46 16.61
CA CYS A 54 -0.59 -8.02 15.96
C CYS A 54 -0.40 -7.44 14.55
N HIS A 55 0.73 -7.76 13.89
CA HIS A 55 0.92 -7.46 12.47
C HIS A 55 -0.12 -8.20 11.64
N VAL A 56 -0.72 -7.50 10.69
CA VAL A 56 -1.64 -8.10 9.71
C VAL A 56 -0.92 -8.23 8.38
N GLN A 57 -1.02 -9.39 7.76
CA GLN A 57 -0.35 -9.69 6.49
C GLN A 57 -1.18 -10.64 5.64
N LEU A 58 -0.96 -10.63 4.32
CA LEU A 58 -1.50 -11.67 3.43
C LEU A 58 -0.96 -13.05 3.83
N SER A 59 -1.79 -14.08 3.72
CA SER A 59 -1.37 -15.47 3.90
C SER A 59 -0.42 -15.95 2.79
N HIS A 60 -0.52 -15.35 1.60
CA HIS A 60 0.29 -15.68 0.43
C HIS A 60 0.80 -14.42 -0.25
N THR A 61 1.97 -14.53 -0.86
CA THR A 61 2.58 -13.49 -1.70
C THR A 61 2.64 -13.98 -3.14
N VAL A 62 2.11 -13.21 -4.07
CA VAL A 62 2.24 -13.42 -5.51
C VAL A 62 3.60 -12.89 -5.98
N ASN A 63 4.18 -13.52 -7.00
CA ASN A 63 5.45 -13.08 -7.58
C ASN A 63 5.36 -11.60 -8.01
N PRO A 64 6.20 -10.70 -7.46
CA PRO A 64 6.16 -9.27 -7.76
C PRO A 64 6.27 -8.92 -9.25
N ASP A 65 6.99 -9.75 -10.02
CA ASP A 65 7.14 -9.55 -11.47
C ASP A 65 5.82 -9.60 -12.25
N LEU A 66 4.82 -10.31 -11.73
CA LEU A 66 3.49 -10.36 -12.32
C LEU A 66 2.66 -9.09 -12.07
N ILE A 67 3.09 -8.29 -11.09
CA ILE A 67 2.35 -7.11 -10.63
C ILE A 67 3.02 -5.82 -11.11
N TYR A 68 4.35 -5.68 -10.93
CA TYR A 68 5.01 -4.37 -10.99
C TYR A 68 5.79 -4.06 -12.26
N LYS A 69 6.10 -5.04 -13.12
CA LYS A 69 6.91 -4.81 -14.36
C LYS A 69 6.25 -3.83 -15.35
N ASN A 70 4.91 -3.81 -15.41
CA ASN A 70 4.13 -2.89 -16.21
C ASN A 70 3.03 -2.29 -15.33
N TYR A 71 3.37 -1.21 -14.62
CA TYR A 71 2.48 -0.65 -13.62
C TYR A 71 1.62 0.47 -14.21
N LEU A 72 0.29 0.36 -14.03
CA LEU A 72 -0.67 1.28 -14.65
C LEU A 72 -0.94 2.53 -13.82
N TYR A 73 -0.55 2.54 -12.54
CA TYR A 73 -0.72 3.70 -11.69
C TYR A 73 0.41 4.71 -11.92
N VAL A 74 0.04 5.98 -12.18
CA VAL A 74 0.96 7.11 -12.37
C VAL A 74 0.70 8.14 -11.28
N SER A 75 1.69 8.42 -10.45
CA SER A 75 1.54 9.23 -9.23
C SER A 75 1.21 10.70 -9.51
N GLY A 76 1.82 11.30 -10.53
CA GLY A 76 1.67 12.72 -10.87
C GLY A 76 0.36 13.14 -11.53
N THR A 77 -0.67 12.25 -11.59
CA THR A 77 -1.86 12.49 -12.41
C THR A 77 -2.97 13.30 -11.71
N THR A 78 -2.99 13.39 -10.38
CA THR A 78 -4.04 14.10 -9.66
C THR A 78 -3.50 15.31 -8.89
N LYS A 79 -4.18 16.46 -9.02
CA LYS A 79 -3.76 17.69 -8.34
C LYS A 79 -3.64 17.51 -6.82
N THR A 80 -4.60 16.86 -6.19
CA THR A 80 -4.60 16.63 -4.74
C THR A 80 -3.35 15.87 -4.29
N TYR A 81 -2.91 14.87 -5.06
CA TYR A 81 -1.72 14.10 -4.70
C TYR A 81 -0.43 14.87 -5.00
N VAL A 82 -0.40 15.67 -6.06
CA VAL A 82 0.73 16.56 -6.37
C VAL A 82 0.91 17.64 -5.28
N ASP A 83 -0.19 18.22 -4.78
CA ASP A 83 -0.16 19.18 -3.66
C ASP A 83 0.32 18.49 -2.36
N TYR A 84 -0.08 17.23 -2.13
CA TYR A 84 0.41 16.41 -1.02
C TYR A 84 1.92 16.13 -1.13
N MET A 85 2.44 15.79 -2.30
CA MET A 85 3.87 15.56 -2.54
C MET A 85 4.71 16.79 -2.21
N ASP A 86 4.18 17.97 -2.49
CA ASP A 86 4.87 19.22 -2.19
C ASP A 86 4.96 19.46 -0.68
N TRP A 87 3.83 19.31 0.02
CA TRP A 87 3.80 19.32 1.49
C TRP A 87 4.72 18.26 2.10
N TYR A 88 4.73 17.03 1.54
CA TYR A 88 5.55 15.94 2.05
C TYR A 88 7.05 16.24 1.94
N ALA A 89 7.49 16.87 0.86
CA ALA A 89 8.88 17.25 0.70
C ALA A 89 9.30 18.33 1.74
N ASP A 90 8.45 19.31 2.05
CA ASP A 90 8.70 20.27 3.13
C ASP A 90 8.73 19.56 4.49
N PHE A 91 7.72 18.74 4.78
CA PHE A 91 7.60 17.97 6.01
C PHE A 91 8.85 17.11 6.29
N VAL A 92 9.41 16.47 5.26
CA VAL A 92 10.62 15.64 5.37
C VAL A 92 11.85 16.51 5.63
N CYS A 93 12.05 17.59 4.87
CA CYS A 93 13.21 18.46 5.01
C CYS A 93 13.24 19.18 6.37
N GLU A 94 12.10 19.57 6.91
CA GLU A 94 11.97 20.23 8.21
C GLU A 94 12.34 19.35 9.42
N ARG A 95 12.51 18.03 9.23
CA ARG A 95 12.92 17.10 10.28
C ARG A 95 14.44 17.10 10.56
N PHE A 96 15.20 17.84 9.78
CA PHE A 96 16.66 17.92 9.91
C PHE A 96 17.09 19.24 10.55
N ASN A 97 18.07 19.18 11.46
CA ASN A 97 18.68 20.37 12.07
C ASN A 97 19.53 21.15 11.04
N MET A 98 20.19 20.46 10.14
CA MET A 98 20.88 21.04 8.98
C MET A 98 20.15 20.55 7.72
N PHE A 99 20.07 21.42 6.71
CA PHE A 99 19.35 21.10 5.48
C PHE A 99 19.99 19.87 4.78
N PRO A 100 19.22 18.80 4.50
CA PRO A 100 19.73 17.60 3.86
C PRO A 100 20.17 17.88 2.42
N GLN A 101 21.10 17.09 1.89
CA GLN A 101 21.67 17.30 0.54
C GLN A 101 21.14 16.29 -0.47
N SER A 102 20.68 15.12 -0.02
CA SER A 102 20.37 14.00 -0.92
C SER A 102 19.16 13.21 -0.45
N VAL A 103 18.41 12.65 -1.42
CA VAL A 103 17.24 11.81 -1.16
C VAL A 103 17.22 10.62 -2.11
N LEU A 104 16.89 9.46 -1.57
CA LEU A 104 16.53 8.24 -2.30
C LEU A 104 15.03 7.98 -2.12
N ASP A 105 14.27 7.94 -3.22
CA ASP A 105 12.86 7.55 -3.22
C ASP A 105 12.70 6.12 -3.75
N ILE A 106 12.22 5.21 -2.90
CA ILE A 106 12.04 3.79 -3.22
C ILE A 106 10.58 3.55 -3.62
N GLY A 107 10.37 3.09 -4.86
CA GLY A 107 9.06 3.11 -5.51
C GLY A 107 8.76 4.48 -6.08
N CYS A 108 9.75 5.10 -6.74
CA CYS A 108 9.69 6.49 -7.21
C CYS A 108 8.71 6.74 -8.37
N ASN A 109 8.14 5.69 -8.95
CA ASN A 109 7.12 5.74 -9.99
C ASN A 109 7.55 6.64 -11.16
N ASP A 110 6.79 7.67 -11.51
CA ASP A 110 7.07 8.63 -12.58
C ASP A 110 8.09 9.73 -12.21
N GLY A 111 8.59 9.74 -10.96
CA GLY A 111 9.54 10.74 -10.46
C GLY A 111 8.91 12.03 -9.93
N SER A 112 7.58 12.14 -9.89
CA SER A 112 6.88 13.36 -9.45
C SER A 112 7.22 13.77 -8.01
N GLN A 113 7.45 12.83 -7.09
CA GLN A 113 7.92 13.14 -5.74
C GLN A 113 9.37 13.61 -5.74
N LEU A 114 10.23 13.00 -6.56
CA LEU A 114 11.63 13.42 -6.71
C LEU A 114 11.75 14.84 -7.26
N ASP A 115 10.86 15.26 -8.18
CA ASP A 115 10.81 16.64 -8.67
C ASP A 115 10.60 17.65 -7.52
N LYS A 116 9.80 17.29 -6.50
CA LYS A 116 9.56 18.16 -5.33
C LYS A 116 10.81 18.32 -4.46
N PHE A 117 11.56 17.25 -4.24
CA PHE A 117 12.84 17.30 -3.54
C PHE A 117 13.90 18.05 -4.35
N LYS A 118 13.98 17.82 -5.67
CA LYS A 118 14.90 18.53 -6.55
C LYS A 118 14.64 20.04 -6.58
N ALA A 119 13.38 20.46 -6.57
CA ALA A 119 13.00 21.87 -6.49
C ALA A 119 13.48 22.55 -5.18
N ARG A 120 13.75 21.78 -4.14
CA ARG A 120 14.34 22.20 -2.87
C ARG A 120 15.88 22.14 -2.84
N GLY A 121 16.49 21.72 -3.95
CA GLY A 121 17.95 21.69 -4.14
C GLY A 121 18.63 20.39 -3.71
N LEU A 122 17.89 19.29 -3.46
CA LEU A 122 18.48 18.02 -3.11
C LEU A 122 18.97 17.28 -4.38
N GLU A 123 20.03 16.50 -4.23
CA GLU A 123 20.37 15.43 -5.17
C GLU A 123 19.33 14.31 -5.05
N THR A 124 18.82 13.85 -6.20
CA THR A 124 17.68 12.95 -6.23
C THR A 124 18.03 11.62 -6.89
N TYR A 125 17.81 10.56 -6.13
CA TYR A 125 17.99 9.17 -6.53
C TYR A 125 16.65 8.44 -6.44
N GLY A 126 16.39 7.52 -7.39
CA GLY A 126 15.16 6.74 -7.40
C GLY A 126 15.41 5.26 -7.67
N VAL A 127 14.50 4.42 -7.19
CA VAL A 127 14.46 2.98 -7.53
C VAL A 127 13.00 2.61 -7.81
N ASP A 128 12.73 2.03 -8.98
CA ASP A 128 11.39 1.53 -9.33
C ASP A 128 11.49 0.38 -10.36
N PRO A 129 10.75 -0.75 -10.20
CA PRO A 129 10.75 -1.86 -11.13
C PRO A 129 9.91 -1.62 -12.40
N ALA A 130 9.07 -0.58 -12.46
CA ALA A 130 8.16 -0.30 -13.55
C ALA A 130 8.89 0.22 -14.80
N ILE A 131 9.18 -0.65 -15.74
CA ILE A 131 9.93 -0.34 -16.97
C ILE A 131 9.23 0.76 -17.79
N ASN A 132 7.90 0.74 -17.83
CA ASN A 132 7.09 1.71 -18.57
C ASN A 132 7.14 3.14 -17.99
N LEU A 133 7.56 3.31 -16.73
CA LEU A 133 7.68 4.60 -16.05
C LEU A 133 9.13 5.11 -15.96
N TRP A 134 10.10 4.23 -16.17
CA TRP A 134 11.52 4.56 -16.04
C TRP A 134 11.97 5.69 -16.97
N GLU A 135 11.48 5.73 -18.21
CA GLU A 135 11.81 6.82 -19.15
C GLU A 135 11.31 8.19 -18.67
N LEU A 136 10.23 8.23 -17.88
CA LEU A 136 9.73 9.47 -17.31
C LEU A 136 10.60 9.92 -16.13
N SER A 137 10.81 9.05 -15.15
CA SER A 137 11.53 9.37 -13.93
C SER A 137 13.03 9.63 -14.16
N SER A 138 13.67 8.89 -15.09
CA SER A 138 15.10 9.02 -15.37
C SER A 138 15.48 10.29 -16.18
N LYS A 139 14.52 11.05 -16.69
CA LYS A 139 14.81 12.32 -17.40
C LYS A 139 15.48 13.36 -16.52
N ASN A 140 15.07 13.43 -15.25
CA ASN A 140 15.49 14.48 -14.33
C ASN A 140 16.26 13.95 -13.13
N HIS A 141 16.26 12.64 -12.88
CA HIS A 141 16.77 12.01 -11.68
C HIS A 141 17.68 10.82 -11.98
N GLN A 142 18.49 10.42 -11.02
CA GLN A 142 19.30 9.21 -11.12
C GLN A 142 18.45 8.01 -10.69
N VAL A 143 17.83 7.31 -11.63
CA VAL A 143 16.88 6.24 -11.35
C VAL A 143 17.41 4.88 -11.77
N HIS A 144 17.43 3.95 -10.83
CA HIS A 144 17.67 2.53 -11.05
C HIS A 144 16.35 1.83 -11.41
N CYS A 145 16.28 1.25 -12.62
CA CYS A 145 15.12 0.44 -13.05
C CYS A 145 15.26 -0.98 -12.48
N GLY A 146 14.60 -1.25 -11.38
CA GLY A 146 14.67 -2.54 -10.70
C GLY A 146 14.15 -2.50 -9.26
N TYR A 147 14.29 -3.61 -8.55
CA TYR A 147 13.93 -3.67 -7.14
C TYR A 147 15.04 -3.12 -6.25
N PHE A 148 14.65 -2.49 -5.14
CA PHE A 148 15.58 -2.07 -4.10
C PHE A 148 16.10 -3.30 -3.33
N ASP A 149 17.33 -3.67 -3.58
CA ASP A 149 17.97 -4.85 -3.00
C ASP A 149 19.38 -4.57 -2.44
N LYS A 150 20.06 -5.62 -1.99
CA LYS A 150 21.41 -5.55 -1.39
C LYS A 150 22.50 -5.03 -2.35
N HIS A 151 22.25 -5.00 -3.64
CA HIS A 151 23.21 -4.54 -4.66
C HIS A 151 23.12 -3.03 -4.88
N PHE A 152 22.02 -2.39 -4.47
CA PHE A 152 21.92 -0.94 -4.48
C PHE A 152 22.93 -0.35 -3.48
N SER A 153 23.66 0.67 -3.92
CA SER A 153 24.73 1.29 -3.12
C SER A 153 24.82 2.79 -3.45
N GLN A 154 24.04 3.58 -2.72
CA GLN A 154 24.08 5.04 -2.75
C GLN A 154 23.76 5.55 -1.36
N SER A 155 24.72 6.20 -0.71
CA SER A 155 24.51 6.79 0.60
C SER A 155 23.79 8.14 0.47
N VAL A 156 22.75 8.36 1.28
CA VAL A 156 21.88 9.55 1.22
C VAL A 156 21.44 9.98 2.62
N ASP A 157 21.09 11.26 2.76
CA ASP A 157 20.56 11.81 4.03
C ASP A 157 19.11 11.37 4.26
N ILE A 158 18.33 11.25 3.19
CA ILE A 158 16.90 10.92 3.25
C ILE A 158 16.64 9.65 2.43
N ILE A 159 15.92 8.71 3.04
CA ILE A 159 15.28 7.61 2.29
C ILE A 159 13.76 7.77 2.43
N THR A 160 13.05 7.84 1.32
CA THR A 160 11.57 7.85 1.29
C THR A 160 11.05 6.58 0.64
N CYS A 161 9.88 6.12 1.11
CA CYS A 161 9.14 5.01 0.50
C CYS A 161 7.65 5.25 0.74
N GLN A 162 6.95 5.76 -0.27
CA GLN A 162 5.53 6.05 -0.17
C GLN A 162 4.69 4.98 -0.87
N ASN A 163 3.83 4.31 -0.12
CA ASN A 163 2.88 3.28 -0.59
C ASN A 163 3.53 2.09 -1.34
N ALA A 164 4.85 1.88 -1.20
CA ALA A 164 5.56 0.74 -1.77
C ALA A 164 6.07 -0.25 -0.72
N PHE A 165 6.26 0.18 0.53
CA PHE A 165 6.77 -0.70 1.60
C PHE A 165 5.80 -1.84 1.94
N ALA A 166 4.49 -1.57 1.95
CA ALA A 166 3.46 -2.59 2.16
C ALA A 166 3.47 -3.70 1.10
N HIS A 167 4.08 -3.44 -0.05
CA HIS A 167 4.23 -4.35 -1.19
C HIS A 167 5.45 -5.27 -1.08
N ASN A 168 6.28 -5.08 -0.06
CA ASN A 168 7.54 -5.81 0.03
C ASN A 168 7.38 -7.13 0.82
N PRO A 169 7.67 -8.30 0.19
CA PRO A 169 7.59 -9.59 0.87
C PRO A 169 8.74 -9.84 1.86
N ARG A 170 9.79 -8.99 1.85
CA ARG A 170 10.98 -9.11 2.69
C ARG A 170 11.30 -7.80 3.41
N PRO A 171 10.40 -7.31 4.29
CA PRO A 171 10.52 -5.98 4.89
C PRO A 171 11.75 -5.84 5.80
N LEU A 172 12.23 -6.92 6.42
CA LEU A 172 13.47 -6.88 7.20
C LEU A 172 14.69 -6.63 6.31
N GLU A 173 14.83 -7.34 5.19
CA GLU A 173 15.92 -7.12 4.23
C GLU A 173 15.88 -5.69 3.66
N PHE A 174 14.67 -5.19 3.39
CA PHE A 174 14.48 -3.81 2.94
C PHE A 174 15.03 -2.81 3.95
N LEU A 175 14.68 -2.90 5.23
CA LEU A 175 15.19 -1.99 6.26
C LEU A 175 16.70 -2.14 6.50
N LEU A 176 17.26 -3.36 6.38
CA LEU A 176 18.71 -3.56 6.43
C LEU A 176 19.42 -2.87 5.26
N ASN A 177 18.84 -2.91 4.07
CA ASN A 177 19.35 -2.19 2.90
C ASN A 177 19.20 -0.66 3.05
N CYS A 178 18.08 -0.17 3.62
CA CYS A 178 17.95 1.24 3.97
C CYS A 178 19.07 1.68 4.92
N LYS A 179 19.29 0.92 6.00
CA LYS A 179 20.35 1.23 6.99
C LYS A 179 21.73 1.31 6.35
N LYS A 180 22.04 0.42 5.39
CA LYS A 180 23.32 0.40 4.67
C LYS A 180 23.54 1.65 3.82
N ASN A 181 22.46 2.22 3.27
CA ASN A 181 22.48 3.35 2.33
C ASN A 181 22.13 4.69 3.02
N LEU A 182 22.02 4.72 4.34
CA LEU A 182 21.69 5.92 5.10
C LEU A 182 22.97 6.57 5.64
N GLU A 183 23.11 7.88 5.44
CA GLU A 183 24.18 8.68 6.05
C GLU A 183 24.05 8.74 7.57
N ILE A 184 25.13 9.16 8.25
CA ILE A 184 25.09 9.47 9.69
C ILE A 184 24.06 10.60 9.89
N ASP A 185 23.20 10.47 10.91
CA ASP A 185 22.08 11.39 11.20
C ASP A 185 20.97 11.41 10.12
N GLY A 186 21.04 10.55 9.11
CA GLY A 186 20.01 10.38 8.10
C GLY A 186 18.72 9.79 8.66
N LEU A 187 17.61 10.02 7.94
CA LEU A 187 16.28 9.55 8.33
C LEU A 187 15.61 8.77 7.20
N ILE A 188 14.82 7.76 7.60
CA ILE A 188 13.98 6.98 6.70
C ILE A 188 12.52 7.35 6.97
N PHE A 189 11.76 7.64 5.90
CA PHE A 189 10.34 7.97 5.96
C PHE A 189 9.56 6.93 5.16
N ILE A 190 8.80 6.11 5.85
CA ILE A 190 7.96 5.07 5.22
C ILE A 190 6.50 5.45 5.38
N GLN A 191 5.84 5.77 4.27
CA GLN A 191 4.39 5.93 4.23
C GLN A 191 3.76 4.66 3.69
N THR A 192 2.82 4.09 4.41
CA THR A 192 2.15 2.86 3.98
C THR A 192 0.76 2.74 4.60
N SER A 193 -0.06 1.86 4.01
CA SER A 193 -1.29 1.42 4.63
C SER A 193 -0.99 0.80 6.00
N GLN A 194 -1.84 1.02 6.95
CA GLN A 194 -1.69 0.56 8.32
C GLN A 194 -2.95 -0.21 8.78
N SER A 195 -2.89 -0.84 9.94
CA SER A 195 -3.97 -1.73 10.39
C SER A 195 -5.20 -1.02 10.99
N ASP A 196 -5.31 0.33 10.94
CA ASP A 196 -6.56 1.05 11.30
C ASP A 196 -7.73 0.59 10.43
N MET A 197 -7.48 0.01 9.25
CA MET A 197 -8.51 -0.65 8.45
C MET A 197 -9.33 -1.65 9.25
N ILE A 198 -8.74 -2.31 10.24
CA ILE A 198 -9.41 -3.26 11.13
C ILE A 198 -10.46 -2.53 11.98
N LEU A 199 -10.11 -1.39 12.58
CA LEU A 199 -11.03 -0.57 13.38
C LEU A 199 -12.15 0.06 12.54
N ASN A 200 -11.86 0.35 11.28
CA ASN A 200 -12.77 1.00 10.33
C ASN A 200 -13.60 -0.01 9.50
N ASN A 201 -13.33 -1.31 9.60
CA ASN A 201 -13.92 -2.37 8.77
C ASN A 201 -13.64 -2.19 7.26
N GLU A 202 -12.45 -1.68 6.90
CA GLU A 202 -12.05 -1.42 5.51
C GLU A 202 -11.38 -2.65 4.90
N PHE A 203 -12.16 -3.61 4.39
CA PHE A 203 -11.60 -4.83 3.78
C PHE A 203 -11.19 -4.65 2.31
N ASP A 204 -11.69 -3.64 1.63
CA ASP A 204 -11.41 -3.36 0.22
C ASP A 204 -9.96 -2.98 -0.05
N THR A 205 -9.24 -2.53 0.97
CA THR A 205 -7.79 -2.26 0.91
C THR A 205 -6.93 -3.52 0.84
N ILE A 206 -7.52 -4.72 1.03
CA ILE A 206 -6.85 -6.01 0.93
C ILE A 206 -6.85 -6.44 -0.53
N TYR A 207 -5.68 -6.42 -1.17
CA TYR A 207 -5.42 -6.99 -2.49
C TYR A 207 -3.96 -7.40 -2.60
N HIS A 208 -3.59 -8.19 -3.60
CA HIS A 208 -2.31 -8.90 -3.63
C HIS A 208 -1.07 -8.01 -3.62
N GLU A 209 -1.20 -6.72 -3.93
CA GLU A 209 -0.12 -5.75 -3.81
C GLU A 209 0.15 -5.36 -2.35
N HIS A 210 -0.88 -5.30 -1.49
CA HIS A 210 -0.78 -4.94 -0.07
C HIS A 210 -0.47 -6.18 0.78
N ILE A 211 0.80 -6.58 0.82
CA ILE A 211 1.23 -7.79 1.54
C ILE A 211 1.16 -7.60 3.05
N SER A 212 1.40 -6.38 3.55
CA SER A 212 1.55 -6.07 4.98
C SER A 212 0.77 -4.82 5.39
N PHE A 213 0.13 -4.89 6.57
CA PHE A 213 -0.58 -3.78 7.20
C PHE A 213 0.02 -3.54 8.58
N TYR A 214 0.84 -2.48 8.68
CA TYR A 214 1.64 -2.20 9.86
C TYR A 214 0.86 -1.41 10.91
N ASN A 215 0.84 -1.88 12.15
CA ASN A 215 0.57 -1.08 13.33
C ASN A 215 1.90 -0.58 13.94
N ILE A 216 1.83 0.32 14.90
CA ILE A 216 3.03 0.95 15.49
C ILE A 216 3.92 -0.07 16.19
N LYS A 217 3.33 -1.01 16.95
CA LYS A 217 4.06 -2.08 17.63
C LYS A 217 4.80 -3.00 16.66
N SER A 218 4.15 -3.39 15.54
CA SER A 218 4.76 -4.26 14.54
C SER A 218 5.90 -3.56 13.79
N MET A 219 5.73 -2.29 13.43
CA MET A 219 6.78 -1.49 12.81
C MET A 219 7.97 -1.28 13.75
N MET A 220 7.71 -0.95 15.02
CA MET A 220 8.77 -0.81 16.04
C MET A 220 9.60 -2.09 16.18
N LEU A 221 8.93 -3.26 16.25
CA LEU A 221 9.63 -4.55 16.36
C LEU A 221 10.44 -4.87 15.10
N LEU A 222 9.90 -4.55 13.93
CA LEU A 222 10.63 -4.73 12.67
C LEU A 222 11.87 -3.82 12.59
N CYS A 223 11.74 -2.55 12.97
CA CYS A 223 12.88 -1.62 13.08
C CYS A 223 13.96 -2.15 14.03
N ASN A 224 13.56 -2.61 15.23
CA ASN A 224 14.48 -3.16 16.21
C ASN A 224 15.26 -4.37 15.66
N ARG A 225 14.61 -5.25 14.90
CA ARG A 225 15.28 -6.39 14.22
C ARG A 225 16.31 -5.93 13.18
N ALA A 226 16.06 -4.82 12.50
CA ALA A 226 17.03 -4.22 11.57
C ALA A 226 18.12 -3.42 12.28
N GLY A 227 18.05 -3.27 13.61
CA GLY A 227 18.94 -2.40 14.40
C GLY A 227 18.72 -0.90 14.06
N LEU A 228 17.48 -0.53 13.81
CA LEU A 228 16.95 0.80 13.59
C LEU A 228 15.97 1.14 14.72
N ASN A 229 15.60 2.40 14.85
CA ASN A 229 14.63 2.88 15.83
C ASN A 229 13.50 3.63 15.14
N LEU A 230 12.26 3.27 15.46
CA LEU A 230 11.09 4.07 15.14
C LEU A 230 11.08 5.29 16.06
N ILE A 231 11.19 6.50 15.52
CA ILE A 231 11.33 7.72 16.30
C ILE A 231 10.08 8.60 16.33
N ASP A 232 9.22 8.49 15.30
CA ASP A 232 7.93 9.20 15.26
C ASP A 232 6.98 8.51 14.29
N VAL A 233 5.66 8.77 14.43
CA VAL A 233 4.63 8.33 13.52
C VAL A 233 3.61 9.44 13.30
N VAL A 234 3.38 9.80 12.05
CA VAL A 234 2.42 10.86 11.68
C VAL A 234 1.29 10.28 10.84
N LYS A 235 0.04 10.54 11.25
CA LYS A 235 -1.14 10.22 10.44
C LYS A 235 -1.32 11.22 9.32
N THR A 236 -1.66 10.72 8.13
CA THR A 236 -2.02 11.53 6.97
C THR A 236 -3.32 11.03 6.36
N PRO A 237 -4.21 11.94 5.86
CA PRO A 237 -5.48 11.53 5.28
C PRO A 237 -5.37 10.97 3.86
N ILE A 238 -4.16 10.90 3.30
CA ILE A 238 -3.97 10.43 1.93
C ILE A 238 -4.28 8.92 1.80
N HIS A 239 -4.87 8.52 0.69
CA HIS A 239 -5.26 7.14 0.39
C HIS A 239 -6.19 6.47 1.45
N GLY A 240 -7.08 7.24 2.06
CA GLY A 240 -7.88 6.85 3.20
C GLY A 240 -7.22 7.37 4.47
N THR A 241 -6.54 6.54 5.23
CA THR A 241 -5.65 6.97 6.32
C THR A 241 -4.36 6.19 6.19
N SER A 242 -3.22 6.90 6.16
CA SER A 242 -1.88 6.30 6.13
C SER A 242 -1.05 6.80 7.29
N TYR A 243 -0.07 6.00 7.73
CA TYR A 243 0.98 6.43 8.63
C TYR A 243 2.24 6.77 7.85
N ILE A 244 2.94 7.82 8.27
CA ILE A 244 4.34 8.07 7.94
C ILE A 244 5.15 7.64 9.15
N PHE A 245 5.88 6.53 9.04
CA PHE A 245 6.83 6.06 10.02
C PHE A 245 8.18 6.75 9.81
N ILE A 246 8.70 7.41 10.84
CA ILE A 246 10.00 8.08 10.80
C ILE A 246 10.98 7.23 11.59
N ILE A 247 12.08 6.84 10.93
CA ILE A 247 13.00 5.82 11.41
C ILE A 247 14.43 6.37 11.36
N SER A 248 15.21 6.09 12.39
CA SER A 248 16.62 6.52 12.52
C SER A 248 17.52 5.34 12.87
N ALA A 249 18.79 5.46 12.52
CA ALA A 249 19.83 4.53 12.99
C ALA A 249 20.35 4.91 14.41
N ASP A 250 20.04 6.11 14.91
CA ASP A 250 20.41 6.52 16.26
C ASP A 250 19.59 5.75 17.33
N LYS A 251 20.23 5.48 18.45
CA LYS A 251 19.69 4.59 19.51
C LYS A 251 18.69 5.24 20.47
N SER A 252 18.42 6.51 20.36
CA SER A 252 17.47 7.23 21.24
C SER A 252 16.03 7.11 20.68
N ALA A 253 15.30 6.05 21.07
CA ALA A 253 13.86 6.01 20.83
C ALA A 253 13.15 7.03 21.74
N PRO A 254 12.41 8.03 21.22
CA PRO A 254 11.72 9.01 22.04
C PRO A 254 10.54 8.38 22.78
N ALA A 255 10.19 8.96 23.92
CA ALA A 255 9.05 8.55 24.77
C ALA A 255 7.69 8.56 24.04
N ASN A 256 7.60 9.24 22.89
CA ASN A 256 6.39 9.39 22.09
C ASN A 256 5.85 8.06 21.55
N ILE A 257 6.69 7.13 21.10
CA ILE A 257 6.26 5.84 20.52
C ILE A 257 5.45 5.01 21.51
N LYS A 258 5.82 5.04 22.81
CA LYS A 258 5.06 4.36 23.84
C LYS A 258 3.63 4.91 23.94
N ASN A 259 3.46 6.23 23.93
CA ASN A 259 2.14 6.85 23.99
C ASN A 259 1.28 6.48 22.78
N LEU A 260 1.87 6.39 21.59
CA LEU A 260 1.17 5.99 20.37
C LEU A 260 0.72 4.52 20.43
N ILE A 261 1.55 3.63 20.99
CA ILE A 261 1.17 2.23 21.23
C ILE A 261 0.05 2.16 22.28
N ASP A 262 0.09 2.97 23.34
CA ASP A 262 -0.95 3.04 24.35
C ASP A 262 -2.29 3.52 23.73
N MET A 263 -2.25 4.45 22.77
CA MET A 263 -3.44 4.86 22.01
C MET A 263 -4.03 3.73 21.15
N GLU A 264 -3.20 2.97 20.40
CA GLU A 264 -3.66 1.79 19.65
C GLU A 264 -4.22 0.71 20.59
N THR A 265 -3.62 0.54 21.78
CA THR A 265 -4.10 -0.36 22.82
C THR A 265 -5.49 0.06 23.35
N ALA A 266 -5.64 1.33 23.66
CA ALA A 266 -6.92 1.90 24.11
C ALA A 266 -8.03 1.81 23.06
N ALA A 267 -7.65 1.87 21.76
CA ALA A 267 -8.56 1.65 20.64
C ALA A 267 -8.91 0.17 20.41
N GLY A 268 -8.31 -0.76 21.16
CA GLY A 268 -8.54 -2.21 21.06
C GLY A 268 -7.83 -2.87 19.87
N LEU A 269 -6.89 -2.17 19.21
CA LEU A 269 -6.24 -2.71 18.00
C LEU A 269 -5.43 -3.99 18.27
N TYR A 270 -5.02 -4.23 19.51
CA TYR A 270 -4.27 -5.44 19.91
C TYR A 270 -5.14 -6.56 20.49
N ASP A 271 -6.45 -6.35 20.63
CA ASP A 271 -7.38 -7.33 21.17
C ASP A 271 -7.82 -8.33 20.11
N THR A 272 -7.82 -9.62 20.44
CA THR A 272 -8.26 -10.67 19.53
C THR A 272 -9.72 -10.48 19.10
N LYS A 273 -10.57 -10.00 20.03
CA LYS A 273 -11.99 -9.75 19.76
C LYS A 273 -12.20 -8.76 18.62
N THR A 274 -11.38 -7.72 18.53
CA THR A 274 -11.46 -6.70 17.46
C THR A 274 -11.35 -7.33 16.07
N TYR A 275 -10.49 -8.33 15.90
CA TYR A 275 -10.30 -9.02 14.62
C TYR A 275 -11.45 -10.00 14.31
N ILE A 276 -12.05 -10.61 15.32
CA ILE A 276 -13.26 -11.43 15.16
C ILE A 276 -14.43 -10.55 14.73
N ASP A 277 -14.64 -9.43 15.43
CA ASP A 277 -15.69 -8.46 15.12
C ASP A 277 -15.48 -7.86 13.72
N TYR A 278 -14.24 -7.50 13.34
CA TYR A 278 -13.91 -7.01 12.02
C TYR A 278 -14.34 -7.99 10.92
N SER A 279 -13.96 -9.25 11.04
CA SER A 279 -14.33 -10.28 10.07
C SER A 279 -15.85 -10.37 9.89
N GLN A 280 -16.60 -10.43 10.98
CA GLN A 280 -18.05 -10.51 10.94
C GLN A 280 -18.67 -9.24 10.37
N ASN A 281 -18.19 -8.06 10.78
CA ASN A 281 -18.68 -6.77 10.28
C ASN A 281 -18.48 -6.61 8.77
N CYS A 282 -17.35 -7.07 8.22
CA CYS A 282 -17.09 -7.05 6.79
C CYS A 282 -18.08 -7.93 6.02
N ILE A 283 -18.37 -9.14 6.53
CA ILE A 283 -19.37 -10.04 5.92
C ILE A 283 -20.75 -9.42 5.98
N ASP A 284 -21.18 -8.93 7.15
CA ASP A 284 -22.49 -8.31 7.35
C ASP A 284 -22.71 -7.07 6.48
N MET A 285 -21.64 -6.27 6.26
CA MET A 285 -21.65 -5.10 5.39
C MET A 285 -21.92 -5.50 3.94
N VAL A 286 -21.26 -6.54 3.47
CA VAL A 286 -21.44 -7.07 2.10
C VAL A 286 -22.85 -7.60 1.91
N GLU A 287 -23.40 -8.37 2.87
CA GLU A 287 -24.76 -8.89 2.77
C GLU A 287 -25.80 -7.77 2.76
N LYS A 288 -25.70 -6.77 3.64
CA LYS A 288 -26.58 -5.58 3.64
C LYS A 288 -26.48 -4.79 2.32
N PHE A 289 -25.29 -4.73 1.73
CA PHE A 289 -25.13 -4.07 0.43
C PHE A 289 -25.80 -4.87 -0.70
N LYS A 290 -25.68 -6.20 -0.70
CA LYS A 290 -26.38 -7.08 -1.66
C LYS A 290 -27.90 -6.88 -1.58
N GLU A 291 -28.48 -6.95 -0.37
CA GLU A 291 -29.92 -6.72 -0.15
C GLU A 291 -30.37 -5.37 -0.73
N LYS A 292 -29.58 -4.32 -0.52
CA LYS A 292 -29.88 -2.99 -1.03
C LYS A 292 -29.82 -2.91 -2.56
N VAL A 293 -28.84 -3.57 -3.19
CA VAL A 293 -28.72 -3.63 -4.64
C VAL A 293 -29.87 -4.43 -5.25
N GLU A 294 -30.21 -5.58 -4.68
CA GLU A 294 -31.35 -6.40 -5.11
C GLU A 294 -32.67 -5.64 -5.01
N TYR A 295 -32.88 -4.90 -3.91
CA TYR A 295 -34.05 -4.04 -3.76
C TYR A 295 -34.19 -3.05 -4.94
N TRP A 296 -33.14 -2.31 -5.27
CA TRP A 296 -33.19 -1.33 -6.35
C TRP A 296 -33.32 -1.97 -7.75
N ARG A 297 -32.67 -3.11 -7.97
CA ARG A 297 -32.85 -3.87 -9.21
C ARG A 297 -34.28 -4.35 -9.41
N ASN A 298 -34.92 -4.81 -8.35
CA ASN A 298 -36.34 -5.22 -8.37
C ASN A 298 -37.32 -4.06 -8.64
N GLN A 299 -36.88 -2.81 -8.42
CA GLN A 299 -37.61 -1.60 -8.81
C GLN A 299 -37.26 -1.16 -10.26
N GLY A 300 -36.50 -1.91 -11.02
CA GLY A 300 -36.13 -1.62 -12.40
C GLY A 300 -34.92 -0.69 -12.59
N TYR A 301 -34.20 -0.35 -11.51
CA TYR A 301 -32.97 0.49 -11.61
C TYR A 301 -31.77 -0.31 -12.06
N LYS A 302 -30.88 0.35 -12.82
CA LYS A 302 -29.52 -0.11 -13.08
C LYS A 302 -28.62 0.28 -11.92
N VAL A 303 -27.64 -0.60 -11.61
CA VAL A 303 -26.63 -0.35 -10.57
C VAL A 303 -25.31 -0.09 -11.24
N VAL A 304 -24.78 1.11 -11.05
CA VAL A 304 -23.54 1.60 -11.67
C VAL A 304 -22.54 1.93 -10.56
N GLY A 305 -21.28 1.48 -10.73
CA GLY A 305 -20.17 1.88 -9.86
C GLY A 305 -19.45 3.09 -10.43
N TYR A 306 -18.76 3.87 -9.57
CA TYR A 306 -17.88 4.96 -9.97
C TYR A 306 -16.47 4.73 -9.38
N GLY A 307 -15.48 4.62 -10.27
CA GLY A 307 -14.08 4.31 -9.96
C GLY A 307 -13.76 2.81 -10.08
N ALA A 308 -13.05 2.43 -11.15
CA ALA A 308 -12.48 1.09 -11.33
C ALA A 308 -11.11 1.04 -10.66
N ALA A 309 -11.05 1.21 -9.33
CA ALA A 309 -9.83 1.14 -8.54
C ALA A 309 -9.54 -0.31 -8.08
N ALA A 310 -8.29 -0.59 -7.65
CA ALA A 310 -7.92 -1.88 -7.06
C ALA A 310 -8.86 -2.26 -5.91
N LYS A 311 -9.15 -1.33 -5.00
CA LYS A 311 -10.11 -1.50 -3.90
C LYS A 311 -11.51 -1.90 -4.39
N ALA A 312 -12.00 -1.26 -5.45
CA ALA A 312 -13.30 -1.60 -6.04
C ALA A 312 -13.30 -3.04 -6.58
N ASN A 313 -12.21 -3.49 -7.19
CA ASN A 313 -12.10 -4.86 -7.69
C ASN A 313 -12.11 -5.90 -6.56
N THR A 314 -11.45 -5.64 -5.43
CA THR A 314 -11.56 -6.49 -4.23
C THR A 314 -13.01 -6.59 -3.78
N PHE A 315 -13.71 -5.45 -3.67
CA PHE A 315 -15.12 -5.41 -3.27
C PHE A 315 -16.02 -6.18 -4.25
N LEU A 316 -15.86 -5.94 -5.55
CA LEU A 316 -16.66 -6.61 -6.60
C LEU A 316 -16.52 -8.13 -6.55
N ASN A 317 -15.29 -8.61 -6.41
CA ASN A 317 -14.99 -10.05 -6.41
C ASN A 317 -15.43 -10.73 -5.12
N PHE A 318 -15.30 -10.08 -3.98
CA PHE A 318 -15.76 -10.63 -2.71
C PHE A 318 -17.28 -10.57 -2.58
N SER A 319 -17.90 -9.44 -2.88
CA SER A 319 -19.35 -9.26 -2.76
C SER A 319 -20.13 -10.05 -3.81
N LYS A 320 -19.56 -10.26 -5.00
CA LYS A 320 -20.24 -10.84 -6.18
C LYS A 320 -21.55 -10.12 -6.54
N VAL A 321 -21.66 -8.84 -6.13
CA VAL A 321 -22.81 -7.99 -6.48
C VAL A 321 -22.76 -7.67 -7.97
N PRO A 322 -23.84 -7.88 -8.72
CA PRO A 322 -23.85 -7.57 -10.14
C PRO A 322 -23.98 -6.06 -10.37
N PHE A 323 -22.98 -5.48 -11.04
CA PHE A 323 -23.03 -4.12 -11.56
C PHE A 323 -23.31 -4.13 -13.07
N ASP A 324 -24.04 -3.14 -13.58
CA ASP A 324 -24.31 -3.03 -15.01
C ASP A 324 -23.12 -2.43 -15.75
N MET A 325 -22.38 -1.52 -15.12
CA MET A 325 -21.13 -0.95 -15.61
C MET A 325 -20.36 -0.28 -14.47
N ILE A 326 -19.07 -0.01 -14.69
CA ILE A 326 -18.25 0.85 -13.83
C ILE A 326 -17.83 2.08 -14.63
N ILE A 327 -18.01 3.26 -14.07
CA ILE A 327 -17.50 4.51 -14.64
C ILE A 327 -16.12 4.80 -14.07
N ASP A 328 -15.17 5.14 -14.94
CA ASP A 328 -13.82 5.58 -14.52
C ASP A 328 -13.33 6.68 -15.48
N ASP A 329 -12.82 7.77 -14.92
CA ASP A 329 -12.34 8.92 -15.70
C ASP A 329 -10.95 8.68 -16.32
N ASN A 330 -10.24 7.61 -15.91
CA ASN A 330 -8.96 7.25 -16.50
C ASN A 330 -9.17 6.63 -17.90
N PRO A 331 -8.75 7.32 -18.99
CA PRO A 331 -8.96 6.84 -20.34
C PRO A 331 -8.25 5.51 -20.64
N MET A 332 -7.20 5.16 -19.88
CA MET A 332 -6.49 3.90 -20.05
C MET A 332 -7.30 2.68 -19.57
N LYS A 333 -8.36 2.88 -18.78
CA LYS A 333 -9.23 1.81 -18.29
C LYS A 333 -10.54 1.71 -19.09
N GLN A 334 -10.93 2.78 -19.77
CA GLN A 334 -12.17 2.82 -20.56
C GLN A 334 -12.12 1.81 -21.70
N GLY A 335 -13.20 1.06 -21.86
CA GLY A 335 -13.29 -0.03 -22.85
C GLY A 335 -12.71 -1.37 -22.37
N LEU A 336 -12.08 -1.41 -21.19
CA LEU A 336 -11.63 -2.64 -20.55
C LEU A 336 -12.71 -3.22 -19.62
N PHE A 337 -12.43 -4.39 -19.07
CA PHE A 337 -13.28 -5.09 -18.11
C PHE A 337 -12.53 -5.26 -16.78
N THR A 338 -13.28 -5.18 -15.67
CA THR A 338 -12.73 -5.45 -14.33
C THR A 338 -12.25 -6.88 -14.20
N PRO A 339 -11.13 -7.14 -13.51
CA PRO A 339 -10.67 -8.49 -13.23
C PRO A 339 -11.69 -9.23 -12.34
N GLY A 340 -11.88 -10.52 -12.58
CA GLY A 340 -12.82 -11.41 -11.88
C GLY A 340 -14.27 -11.14 -12.25
N SER A 341 -14.81 -10.04 -11.80
CA SER A 341 -16.23 -9.69 -11.99
C SER A 341 -16.62 -9.40 -13.44
N SER A 342 -15.65 -9.13 -14.33
CA SER A 342 -15.86 -8.91 -15.78
C SER A 342 -16.91 -7.82 -16.10
N VAL A 343 -16.99 -6.76 -15.30
CA VAL A 343 -17.87 -5.61 -15.53
C VAL A 343 -17.17 -4.63 -16.48
N GLY A 344 -17.89 -4.16 -17.50
CA GLY A 344 -17.35 -3.20 -18.48
C GLY A 344 -17.08 -1.83 -17.85
N ILE A 345 -15.97 -1.19 -18.22
CA ILE A 345 -15.55 0.12 -17.74
C ILE A 345 -15.80 1.15 -18.84
N VAL A 346 -16.47 2.24 -18.50
CA VAL A 346 -16.89 3.31 -19.42
C VAL A 346 -16.49 4.69 -18.88
N GLY A 347 -16.44 5.70 -19.74
CA GLY A 347 -16.20 7.07 -19.33
C GLY A 347 -17.44 7.72 -18.69
N SER A 348 -17.25 8.86 -18.00
CA SER A 348 -18.35 9.62 -17.36
C SER A 348 -19.30 10.30 -18.35
N ASP A 349 -18.98 10.35 -19.64
CA ASP A 349 -19.85 10.84 -20.72
C ASP A 349 -21.18 10.08 -20.85
N VAL A 350 -21.23 8.82 -20.39
CA VAL A 350 -22.48 8.02 -20.36
C VAL A 350 -23.53 8.53 -19.36
N LEU A 351 -23.19 9.48 -18.49
CA LEU A 351 -24.11 10.09 -17.53
C LEU A 351 -24.87 11.31 -18.11
N ASN A 352 -24.55 11.75 -19.33
CA ASN A 352 -25.13 12.93 -19.98
C ASN A 352 -26.33 12.59 -20.86
#